data_3ea6123fe2ad771c8b28dbb9f37a81f7
#
_entry.id   3ea6123fe2ad771c8b28dbb9f37a81f7
#
_cell.length_a   1.000
_cell.length_b   1.000
_cell.length_c   1.000
_cell.angle_alpha   90.00
_cell.angle_beta   90.00
_cell.angle_gamma   90.00
#
_symmetry.space_group_name_H-M   'P 1'
#
loop_
_entity.id
_entity.type
_entity.pdbx_description
1 polymer ?
#
loop_
_entity_poly.entity_id
_entity_poly.type
_entity_poly.pdbx_seq_one_letter_code
_entity_poly.pdbx_strand_id
1 'polypeptide(L)'
;MAKGTLQVITTMADQAIAVGNAIVRVYKDLNNEIVFEDYLITDDEGKTEVLQLEAPARSLSLNENNRTRPYEIYSVEIMLAGYQTQIIQGVQIFADELSVLPVSMVPTDGTAPASDEVDLIPDHHLLTNYGGDNINQSPANRRCVNDYRMVEEGEINPPHRDVFVLKGVVIPRKIRVHLGRPTASAENVTVDFIYYIKNVCSSEVYPTWPREALLANIHAQVSLALNRVYTEWYPSKGYNYDITNSTAFDQAFVKNRNIYESMSVLVDEVFNQYLRKRNFAEPFYSEYCDGKIAQCPGMKQWGTLTL
;
A
#
# COMPACT_ATOMS: atom_id res chain seq x y z
N MET A 1 -24.20 -6.23 -12.07
CA MET A 1 -22.80 -5.99 -11.67
C MET A 1 -22.46 -6.95 -10.55
N ALA A 2 -21.19 -7.32 -10.39
CA ALA A 2 -20.75 -8.08 -9.23
C ALA A 2 -20.76 -7.16 -8.00
N LYS A 3 -20.51 -7.72 -6.81
CA LYS A 3 -20.51 -6.97 -5.56
C LYS A 3 -19.24 -7.25 -4.77
N GLY A 4 -18.72 -6.21 -4.12
CA GLY A 4 -17.73 -6.29 -3.08
C GLY A 4 -18.26 -5.67 -1.81
N THR A 5 -17.45 -5.60 -0.77
CA THR A 5 -17.89 -5.09 0.52
C THR A 5 -16.87 -4.11 1.10
N LEU A 6 -17.35 -3.19 1.93
CA LEU A 6 -16.55 -2.19 2.63
C LEU A 6 -16.89 -2.20 4.12
N GLN A 7 -15.87 -2.17 4.96
CA GLN A 7 -15.96 -1.85 6.39
C GLN A 7 -15.00 -0.71 6.71
N VAL A 8 -15.45 0.29 7.45
CA VAL A 8 -14.61 1.38 7.93
C VAL A 8 -14.29 1.14 9.41
N ILE A 9 -13.03 1.37 9.78
CA ILE A 9 -12.56 1.26 11.15
C ILE A 9 -11.94 2.60 11.56
N THR A 10 -12.54 3.25 12.55
CA THR A 10 -12.08 4.53 13.08
C THR A 10 -11.33 4.34 14.39
N THR A 11 -10.11 4.90 14.45
CA THR A 11 -9.23 4.81 15.61
C THR A 11 -8.51 6.13 15.85
N MET A 12 -7.86 6.27 17.00
CA MET A 12 -6.92 7.35 17.30
C MET A 12 -5.68 6.80 18.02
N ALA A 13 -4.66 7.64 18.21
CA ALA A 13 -3.42 7.31 18.89
C ALA A 13 -2.72 6.04 18.32
N ASP A 14 -2.35 6.08 17.04
CA ASP A 14 -1.71 4.97 16.33
C ASP A 14 -2.52 3.65 16.41
N GLN A 15 -3.83 3.72 16.23
CA GLN A 15 -4.78 2.61 16.30
C GLN A 15 -4.98 2.01 17.72
N ALA A 16 -4.45 2.66 18.73
CA ALA A 16 -4.54 2.15 20.10
C ALA A 16 -5.93 2.30 20.74
N ILE A 17 -6.73 3.26 20.26
CA ILE A 17 -8.05 3.59 20.82
C ILE A 17 -9.08 3.58 19.71
N ALA A 18 -10.13 2.79 19.86
CA ALA A 18 -11.28 2.78 18.97
C ALA A 18 -12.09 4.10 19.13
N VAL A 19 -12.65 4.60 18.04
CA VAL A 19 -13.50 5.81 18.03
C VAL A 19 -14.88 5.41 17.52
N GLY A 20 -15.83 5.29 18.43
CA GLY A 20 -17.23 4.96 18.13
C GLY A 20 -18.08 6.19 17.84
N ASN A 21 -19.31 5.94 17.35
CA ASN A 21 -20.33 6.94 17.03
C ASN A 21 -19.93 7.94 15.92
N ALA A 22 -18.90 7.64 15.11
CA ALA A 22 -18.58 8.42 13.94
C ALA A 22 -19.59 8.14 12.82
N ILE A 23 -20.08 9.21 12.19
CA ILE A 23 -20.92 9.11 11.00
C ILE A 23 -20.01 8.90 9.80
N VAL A 24 -20.24 7.83 9.07
CA VAL A 24 -19.49 7.44 7.86
C VAL A 24 -20.41 7.54 6.67
N ARG A 25 -20.14 8.49 5.79
CA ARG A 25 -20.83 8.66 4.53
C ARG A 25 -20.02 7.98 3.44
N VAL A 26 -20.61 7.03 2.72
CA VAL A 26 -20.02 6.37 1.56
C VAL A 26 -20.74 6.83 0.32
N TYR A 27 -20.03 7.37 -0.66
CA TYR A 27 -20.67 7.89 -1.86
C TYR A 27 -19.84 7.65 -3.11
N LYS A 28 -20.50 7.69 -4.25
CA LYS A 28 -19.90 7.67 -5.58
C LYS A 28 -20.43 8.84 -6.38
N ASP A 29 -19.54 9.64 -6.92
CA ASP A 29 -19.89 10.67 -7.87
C ASP A 29 -19.54 10.25 -9.31
N LEU A 30 -20.30 10.76 -10.25
CA LEU A 30 -20.06 10.67 -11.68
C LEU A 30 -20.34 12.04 -12.31
N ASN A 31 -19.32 12.67 -12.89
CA ASN A 31 -19.43 14.01 -13.49
C ASN A 31 -19.97 15.08 -12.52
N ASN A 32 -19.55 15.06 -11.27
CA ASN A 32 -20.01 15.93 -10.17
C ASN A 32 -21.47 15.72 -9.74
N GLU A 33 -22.09 14.60 -10.10
CA GLU A 33 -23.40 14.19 -9.58
C GLU A 33 -23.23 12.95 -8.70
N ILE A 34 -23.81 12.96 -7.50
CA ILE A 34 -23.81 11.81 -6.60
C ILE A 34 -24.78 10.78 -7.16
N VAL A 35 -24.26 9.64 -7.60
CA VAL A 35 -25.03 8.53 -8.17
C VAL A 35 -25.29 7.39 -7.19
N PHE A 36 -24.59 7.40 -6.06
CA PHE A 36 -24.77 6.51 -4.93
C PHE A 36 -24.39 7.22 -3.64
N GLU A 37 -25.15 7.01 -2.57
CA GLU A 37 -24.87 7.54 -1.24
C GLU A 37 -25.47 6.62 -0.17
N ASP A 38 -24.72 6.34 0.88
CA ASP A 38 -25.18 5.60 2.05
C ASP A 38 -24.47 6.11 3.32
N TYR A 39 -25.10 5.89 4.48
CA TYR A 39 -24.63 6.37 5.77
C TYR A 39 -24.56 5.21 6.78
N LEU A 40 -23.43 5.11 7.47
CA LEU A 40 -23.14 4.13 8.50
C LEU A 40 -22.73 4.86 9.79
N ILE A 41 -22.75 4.15 10.90
CA ILE A 41 -22.27 4.66 12.20
C ILE A 41 -21.29 3.62 12.75
N THR A 42 -20.15 4.08 13.29
CA THR A 42 -19.21 3.19 13.95
C THR A 42 -19.70 2.79 15.35
N ASP A 43 -19.52 1.54 15.70
CA ASP A 43 -19.82 0.96 17.02
C ASP A 43 -18.75 1.32 18.07
N ASP A 44 -18.87 0.77 19.27
CA ASP A 44 -17.93 1.00 20.38
C ASP A 44 -16.52 0.46 20.09
N GLU A 45 -16.38 -0.46 19.13
CA GLU A 45 -15.08 -0.94 18.62
C GLU A 45 -14.52 -0.08 17.46
N GLY A 46 -15.23 0.98 17.09
CA GLY A 46 -14.87 1.86 16.00
C GLY A 46 -15.16 1.29 14.61
N LYS A 47 -15.97 0.25 14.51
CA LYS A 47 -16.28 -0.45 13.25
C LYS A 47 -17.67 -0.12 12.73
N THR A 48 -17.81 0.05 11.42
CA THR A 48 -19.12 0.07 10.79
C THR A 48 -19.64 -1.34 10.55
N GLU A 49 -20.94 -1.48 10.32
CA GLU A 49 -21.47 -2.64 9.61
C GLU A 49 -20.78 -2.77 8.24
N VAL A 50 -20.81 -3.98 7.68
CA VAL A 50 -20.24 -4.28 6.37
C VAL A 50 -21.23 -3.83 5.28
N LEU A 51 -20.85 -2.83 4.51
CA LEU A 51 -21.65 -2.29 3.42
C LEU A 51 -21.37 -3.05 2.13
N GLN A 52 -22.43 -3.49 1.44
CA GLN A 52 -22.34 -4.12 0.12
C GLN A 52 -22.37 -3.06 -0.98
N LEU A 53 -21.35 -3.06 -1.84
CA LEU A 53 -21.16 -2.09 -2.92
C LEU A 53 -21.06 -2.77 -4.28
N GLU A 54 -21.42 -2.06 -5.34
CA GLU A 54 -21.21 -2.56 -6.70
C GLU A 54 -19.73 -2.61 -7.06
N ALA A 55 -19.36 -3.64 -7.83
CA ALA A 55 -18.02 -3.83 -8.34
C ALA A 55 -18.06 -4.44 -9.75
N PRO A 56 -17.01 -4.24 -10.57
CA PRO A 56 -16.85 -4.96 -11.83
C PRO A 56 -16.70 -6.46 -11.62
N ALA A 57 -16.87 -7.24 -12.69
CA ALA A 57 -16.72 -8.70 -12.61
C ALA A 57 -15.29 -9.11 -12.20
N ARG A 58 -15.18 -10.09 -11.31
CA ARG A 58 -13.89 -10.64 -10.82
C ARG A 58 -12.95 -11.08 -11.94
N SER A 59 -13.50 -11.59 -13.06
CA SER A 59 -12.71 -12.02 -14.21
C SER A 59 -11.85 -10.94 -14.84
N LEU A 60 -12.19 -9.66 -14.63
CA LEU A 60 -11.40 -8.53 -15.14
C LEU A 60 -10.04 -8.41 -14.45
N SER A 61 -9.96 -8.70 -13.16
CA SER A 61 -8.72 -8.65 -12.39
C SER A 61 -7.83 -9.90 -12.58
N LEU A 62 -8.38 -10.95 -13.16
CA LEU A 62 -7.65 -12.20 -13.49
C LEU A 62 -7.10 -12.20 -14.91
N ASN A 63 -7.46 -11.23 -15.73
CA ASN A 63 -7.06 -11.14 -17.12
C ASN A 63 -5.93 -10.11 -17.27
N GLU A 64 -4.73 -10.60 -17.50
CA GLU A 64 -3.53 -9.78 -17.72
C GLU A 64 -3.59 -8.84 -18.94
N ASN A 65 -4.52 -9.09 -19.87
CA ASN A 65 -4.75 -8.25 -21.05
C ASN A 65 -5.97 -7.31 -20.88
N ASN A 66 -6.61 -7.32 -19.73
CA ASN A 66 -7.69 -6.40 -19.43
C ASN A 66 -7.15 -4.96 -19.36
N ARG A 67 -7.85 -4.04 -20.03
CA ARG A 67 -7.52 -2.60 -20.08
C ARG A 67 -8.57 -1.72 -19.41
N THR A 68 -9.53 -2.32 -18.75
CA THR A 68 -10.54 -1.63 -17.98
C THR A 68 -10.27 -1.77 -16.49
N ARG A 69 -10.73 -0.82 -15.71
CA ARG A 69 -10.57 -0.85 -14.25
C ARG A 69 -11.29 -2.08 -13.69
N PRO A 70 -10.59 -2.99 -12.98
CA PRO A 70 -11.20 -4.21 -12.44
C PRO A 70 -11.81 -4.01 -11.04
N TYR A 71 -11.95 -2.79 -10.59
CA TYR A 71 -12.57 -2.38 -9.33
C TYR A 71 -13.42 -1.13 -9.55
N GLU A 72 -14.34 -0.89 -8.64
CA GLU A 72 -15.10 0.36 -8.58
C GLU A 72 -14.48 1.30 -7.54
N ILE A 73 -14.72 2.61 -7.70
CA ILE A 73 -14.19 3.65 -6.81
C ILE A 73 -15.33 4.30 -6.05
N TYR A 74 -15.13 4.45 -4.75
CA TYR A 74 -16.00 5.20 -3.85
C TYR A 74 -15.21 6.23 -3.07
N SER A 75 -15.90 7.23 -2.56
CA SER A 75 -15.38 8.19 -1.59
C SER A 75 -16.02 7.94 -0.23
N VAL A 76 -15.26 8.15 0.83
CA VAL A 76 -15.70 7.94 2.22
C VAL A 76 -15.40 9.22 3.00
N GLU A 77 -16.42 9.76 3.66
CA GLU A 77 -16.33 10.93 4.53
C GLU A 77 -16.70 10.51 5.96
N ILE A 78 -15.84 10.84 6.92
CA ILE A 78 -16.01 10.46 8.32
C ILE A 78 -16.14 11.70 9.17
N MET A 79 -17.24 11.81 9.89
CA MET A 79 -17.59 12.98 10.70
C MET A 79 -17.87 12.57 12.14
N LEU A 80 -17.26 13.28 13.08
CA LEU A 80 -17.55 13.15 14.50
C LEU A 80 -17.30 14.49 15.20
N ALA A 81 -18.22 14.92 16.07
CA ALA A 81 -18.07 16.16 16.82
C ALA A 81 -16.80 16.11 17.71
N GLY A 82 -15.97 17.14 17.63
CA GLY A 82 -14.68 17.20 18.35
C GLY A 82 -13.50 16.58 17.59
N TYR A 83 -13.72 16.14 16.35
CA TYR A 83 -12.68 15.62 15.46
C TYR A 83 -12.68 16.36 14.11
N GLN A 84 -11.54 16.33 13.46
CA GLN A 84 -11.39 16.79 12.09
C GLN A 84 -12.12 15.83 11.14
N THR A 85 -12.91 16.37 10.19
CA THR A 85 -13.53 15.55 9.14
C THR A 85 -12.45 14.91 8.27
N GLN A 86 -12.54 13.62 8.05
CA GLN A 86 -11.65 12.87 7.18
C GLN A 86 -12.38 12.52 5.88
N ILE A 87 -11.80 12.84 4.73
CA ILE A 87 -12.35 12.52 3.41
C ILE A 87 -11.34 11.67 2.67
N ILE A 88 -11.68 10.43 2.38
CA ILE A 88 -10.84 9.50 1.63
C ILE A 88 -11.48 9.25 0.26
N GLN A 89 -10.83 9.72 -0.78
CA GLN A 89 -11.23 9.51 -2.16
C GLN A 89 -10.45 8.35 -2.79
N GLY A 90 -11.07 7.66 -3.74
CA GLY A 90 -10.37 6.60 -4.47
C GLY A 90 -10.40 5.24 -3.77
N VAL A 91 -11.30 5.01 -2.82
CA VAL A 91 -11.46 3.71 -2.13
C VAL A 91 -11.87 2.65 -3.15
N GLN A 92 -11.06 1.61 -3.31
CA GLN A 92 -11.18 0.60 -4.37
C GLN A 92 -11.95 -0.61 -3.86
N ILE A 93 -13.01 -0.98 -4.57
CA ILE A 93 -13.89 -2.11 -4.24
C ILE A 93 -13.80 -3.16 -5.35
N PHE A 94 -13.30 -4.35 -5.00
CA PHE A 94 -13.23 -5.51 -5.89
C PHE A 94 -14.39 -6.46 -5.64
N ALA A 95 -14.78 -7.20 -6.67
CA ALA A 95 -15.80 -8.24 -6.54
C ALA A 95 -15.38 -9.35 -5.58
N ASP A 96 -16.32 -9.79 -4.73
CA ASP A 96 -16.17 -10.88 -3.76
C ASP A 96 -15.10 -10.63 -2.69
N GLU A 97 -14.64 -9.38 -2.51
CA GLU A 97 -13.61 -9.01 -1.54
C GLU A 97 -14.15 -8.05 -0.47
N LEU A 98 -13.67 -8.21 0.75
CA LEU A 98 -13.89 -7.25 1.83
C LEU A 98 -12.74 -6.24 1.85
N SER A 99 -13.08 -4.99 1.57
CA SER A 99 -12.21 -3.83 1.75
C SER A 99 -12.36 -3.31 3.17
N VAL A 100 -11.28 -3.24 3.93
CA VAL A 100 -11.24 -2.62 5.26
C VAL A 100 -10.51 -1.29 5.13
N LEU A 101 -11.18 -0.19 5.49
CA LEU A 101 -10.61 1.15 5.46
C LEU A 101 -10.27 1.60 6.89
N PRO A 102 -8.99 1.55 7.29
CA PRO A 102 -8.56 2.09 8.57
C PRO A 102 -8.45 3.62 8.47
N VAL A 103 -9.09 4.34 9.39
CA VAL A 103 -9.05 5.80 9.45
C VAL A 103 -8.58 6.27 10.82
N SER A 104 -7.53 7.09 10.84
CA SER A 104 -7.04 7.72 12.06
C SER A 104 -7.78 9.04 12.28
N MET A 105 -8.56 9.13 13.34
CA MET A 105 -9.31 10.32 13.70
C MET A 105 -8.42 11.31 14.45
N VAL A 106 -8.41 12.57 14.03
CA VAL A 106 -7.61 13.64 14.62
C VAL A 106 -8.53 14.52 15.49
N PRO A 107 -8.33 14.56 16.82
CA PRO A 107 -9.12 15.43 17.68
C PRO A 107 -8.87 16.91 17.35
N THR A 108 -9.93 17.73 17.41
CA THR A 108 -9.81 19.20 17.32
C THR A 108 -9.76 19.83 18.70
N ASP A 109 -8.90 20.83 18.87
CA ASP A 109 -8.81 21.62 20.11
C ASP A 109 -9.93 22.68 20.23
N GLY A 110 -10.81 22.76 19.25
CA GLY A 110 -11.93 23.72 19.21
C GLY A 110 -11.54 25.17 18.95
N THR A 111 -10.26 25.45 18.72
CA THR A 111 -9.76 26.84 18.56
C THR A 111 -9.63 27.29 17.11
N ALA A 112 -9.63 26.38 16.15
CA ALA A 112 -9.64 26.69 14.73
C ALA A 112 -10.80 25.95 14.01
N PRO A 113 -11.36 26.49 12.92
CA PRO A 113 -12.19 25.71 12.04
C PRO A 113 -11.35 24.53 11.54
N ALA A 114 -11.79 23.31 11.83
CA ALA A 114 -11.16 22.11 11.32
C ALA A 114 -11.17 22.19 9.79
N SER A 115 -10.00 22.28 9.18
CA SER A 115 -9.90 22.07 7.74
C SER A 115 -10.12 20.58 7.48
N ASP A 116 -11.00 20.25 6.54
CA ASP A 116 -11.18 18.87 6.10
C ASP A 116 -9.84 18.30 5.61
N GLU A 117 -9.47 17.12 6.07
CA GLU A 117 -8.32 16.40 5.55
C GLU A 117 -8.80 15.52 4.40
N VAL A 118 -8.24 15.75 3.22
CA VAL A 118 -8.61 15.00 2.02
C VAL A 118 -7.43 14.14 1.60
N ASP A 119 -7.61 12.84 1.69
CA ASP A 119 -6.67 11.83 1.21
C ASP A 119 -7.14 11.24 -0.12
N LEU A 120 -6.22 11.11 -1.06
CA LEU A 120 -6.49 10.51 -2.35
C LEU A 120 -5.73 9.19 -2.49
N ILE A 121 -6.46 8.08 -2.57
CA ILE A 121 -5.92 6.79 -2.96
C ILE A 121 -5.77 6.79 -4.48
N PRO A 122 -4.54 6.71 -5.02
CA PRO A 122 -4.33 6.67 -6.45
C PRO A 122 -4.85 5.36 -7.06
N ASP A 123 -5.00 5.35 -8.38
CA ASP A 123 -5.29 4.11 -9.11
C ASP A 123 -4.30 3.00 -8.75
N HIS A 124 -4.80 1.77 -8.73
CA HIS A 124 -4.00 0.60 -8.37
C HIS A 124 -2.77 0.46 -9.27
N HIS A 125 -1.64 0.05 -8.70
CA HIS A 125 -0.34 -0.03 -9.39
C HIS A 125 -0.40 -0.82 -10.71
N LEU A 126 -1.09 -1.94 -10.74
CA LEU A 126 -1.24 -2.74 -11.97
C LEU A 126 -2.11 -2.04 -13.04
N LEU A 127 -3.04 -1.15 -12.66
CA LEU A 127 -3.85 -0.40 -13.61
C LEU A 127 -3.08 0.75 -14.24
N THR A 128 -2.27 1.48 -13.47
CA THR A 128 -1.46 2.60 -13.97
C THR A 128 -0.51 2.19 -15.08
N ASN A 129 -0.25 0.91 -15.18
CA ASN A 129 0.55 0.30 -16.22
C ASN A 129 -0.16 0.23 -17.59
N TYR A 130 -1.45 0.51 -17.71
CA TYR A 130 -2.21 0.42 -18.95
C TYR A 130 -2.57 1.76 -19.61
N GLY A 131 -1.88 2.85 -19.24
CA GLY A 131 -2.00 4.12 -19.95
C GLY A 131 -3.13 5.04 -19.48
N GLY A 132 -3.54 4.95 -18.24
CA GLY A 132 -4.26 6.05 -17.58
C GLY A 132 -3.32 7.26 -17.45
N ASP A 133 -3.85 8.45 -17.68
CA ASP A 133 -3.13 9.73 -17.65
C ASP A 133 -2.54 10.07 -16.26
N ASN A 134 -1.68 9.22 -15.73
CA ASN A 134 -0.90 9.52 -14.53
C ASN A 134 0.29 10.39 -14.91
N ILE A 135 0.04 11.68 -14.95
CA ILE A 135 0.94 12.78 -15.26
C ILE A 135 2.22 12.79 -14.38
N ASN A 136 2.30 11.98 -13.34
CA ASN A 136 3.45 11.93 -12.41
C ASN A 136 4.39 10.74 -12.58
N GLN A 137 4.15 9.85 -13.54
CA GLN A 137 5.08 8.78 -13.86
C GLN A 137 5.49 8.85 -15.32
N SER A 138 6.57 9.56 -15.59
CA SER A 138 7.17 9.57 -16.91
C SER A 138 7.51 8.15 -17.35
N PRO A 139 7.00 7.65 -18.52
CA PRO A 139 7.29 6.30 -18.99
C PRO A 139 8.78 6.03 -19.25
N ALA A 140 9.55 7.10 -19.35
CA ALA A 140 10.96 7.02 -19.72
C ALA A 140 11.90 6.59 -18.59
N ASN A 141 11.44 6.50 -17.34
CA ASN A 141 12.28 6.18 -16.16
C ASN A 141 11.87 4.91 -15.42
N ARG A 142 11.10 4.03 -16.03
CA ARG A 142 10.92 2.68 -15.51
C ARG A 142 12.08 1.77 -15.92
N ARG A 143 13.28 2.18 -15.62
CA ARG A 143 14.34 1.21 -15.51
C ARG A 143 14.10 0.46 -14.22
N CYS A 144 13.92 -0.84 -14.38
CA CYS A 144 13.95 -1.78 -13.27
C CYS A 144 15.09 -1.40 -12.33
N VAL A 145 14.97 -1.75 -11.07
CA VAL A 145 15.93 -1.59 -9.99
C VAL A 145 17.41 -1.93 -10.36
N ASN A 146 17.69 -2.36 -11.57
CA ASN A 146 19.02 -2.52 -12.15
C ASN A 146 19.87 -1.25 -12.22
N ASP A 147 19.29 -0.05 -12.12
CA ASP A 147 20.09 1.18 -12.04
C ASP A 147 20.91 1.29 -10.74
N TYR A 148 20.64 0.46 -9.73
CA TYR A 148 21.49 0.36 -8.54
C TYR A 148 22.79 -0.41 -8.75
N ARG A 149 22.87 -1.25 -9.76
CA ARG A 149 24.13 -1.88 -10.17
C ARG A 149 25.00 -0.97 -11.03
N MET A 150 24.43 0.13 -11.53
CA MET A 150 25.13 1.05 -12.43
C MET A 150 25.46 2.42 -11.80
N VAL A 151 25.26 2.58 -10.49
CA VAL A 151 26.12 3.52 -9.75
C VAL A 151 27.40 2.73 -9.49
N GLU A 152 28.18 2.64 -10.54
CA GLU A 152 29.49 2.06 -10.47
C GLU A 152 30.30 2.75 -9.40
N GLU A 153 31.18 1.95 -8.81
CA GLU A 153 32.24 2.25 -7.86
C GLU A 153 33.10 3.50 -8.16
N GLY A 154 32.57 4.54 -8.79
CA GLY A 154 33.36 5.69 -9.25
C GLY A 154 32.85 7.08 -8.93
N GLU A 155 31.57 7.28 -8.66
CA GLU A 155 31.02 8.65 -8.62
C GLU A 155 30.37 9.09 -7.31
N ILE A 156 30.23 8.24 -6.33
CA ILE A 156 29.89 8.64 -4.97
C ILE A 156 31.00 8.12 -4.07
N ASN A 157 31.95 8.98 -3.79
CA ASN A 157 32.86 8.77 -2.68
C ASN A 157 32.19 9.33 -1.42
N PRO A 158 31.26 8.61 -0.76
CA PRO A 158 30.87 8.95 0.59
C PRO A 158 32.11 8.68 1.44
N PRO A 159 32.40 9.50 2.46
CA PRO A 159 33.39 9.13 3.42
C PRO A 159 33.10 7.71 3.88
N HIS A 160 34.08 6.82 3.85
CA HIS A 160 34.02 5.42 4.29
C HIS A 160 33.20 5.31 5.58
N ARG A 161 31.90 5.09 5.49
CA ARG A 161 31.11 4.52 6.56
C ARG A 161 31.04 3.04 6.25
N ASP A 162 31.58 2.26 7.15
CA ASP A 162 31.40 0.81 7.13
C ASP A 162 29.92 0.50 6.88
N VAL A 163 29.64 -0.36 5.93
CA VAL A 163 28.25 -0.81 5.67
C VAL A 163 27.83 -1.59 6.91
N PHE A 164 27.00 -0.99 7.75
CA PHE A 164 26.48 -1.62 8.94
C PHE A 164 25.41 -2.62 8.54
N VAL A 165 25.79 -3.89 8.54
CA VAL A 165 24.83 -5.00 8.43
C VAL A 165 24.48 -5.44 9.86
N LEU A 166 23.19 -5.52 10.15
CA LEU A 166 22.70 -6.00 11.45
C LEU A 166 23.24 -7.41 11.73
N LYS A 167 23.64 -7.69 12.97
CA LYS A 167 24.24 -8.98 13.36
C LYS A 167 23.30 -10.17 13.24
N GLY A 168 22.01 -9.93 13.01
CA GLY A 168 20.98 -10.95 12.81
C GLY A 168 19.75 -10.34 12.15
N VAL A 169 18.96 -11.16 11.49
CA VAL A 169 17.70 -10.70 10.87
C VAL A 169 16.67 -10.53 11.97
N VAL A 170 16.14 -9.33 12.07
CA VAL A 170 15.09 -8.97 13.01
C VAL A 170 13.87 -8.52 12.21
N ILE A 171 12.70 -9.04 12.54
CA ILE A 171 11.44 -8.51 12.04
C ILE A 171 11.15 -7.22 12.83
N PRO A 172 11.19 -6.04 12.21
CA PRO A 172 10.99 -4.80 12.95
C PRO A 172 9.52 -4.69 13.37
N ARG A 173 9.27 -4.08 14.51
CA ARG A 173 7.88 -3.75 14.89
C ARG A 173 7.32 -2.64 14.03
N LYS A 174 8.12 -1.62 13.74
CA LYS A 174 7.76 -0.46 12.93
C LYS A 174 8.77 -0.25 11.81
N ILE A 175 8.33 0.34 10.72
CA ILE A 175 9.14 0.74 9.57
C ILE A 175 8.87 2.19 9.22
N ARG A 176 9.91 2.95 8.90
CA ARG A 176 9.78 4.35 8.46
C ARG A 176 9.78 4.40 6.95
N VAL A 177 8.71 4.93 6.39
CA VAL A 177 8.48 5.02 4.95
C VAL A 177 8.60 6.47 4.51
N HIS A 178 9.47 6.73 3.56
CA HIS A 178 9.57 8.02 2.88
C HIS A 178 8.55 8.10 1.75
N LEU A 179 7.66 9.11 1.77
CA LEU A 179 6.57 9.24 0.79
C LEU A 179 7.03 9.94 -0.49
N GLY A 180 8.14 9.48 -1.06
CA GLY A 180 8.72 10.04 -2.27
C GLY A 180 9.91 9.26 -2.79
N ARG A 181 10.58 9.81 -3.81
CA ARG A 181 11.89 9.32 -4.26
C ARG A 181 12.96 9.61 -3.20
N PRO A 182 14.06 8.87 -3.12
CA PRO A 182 15.05 9.00 -2.04
C PRO A 182 15.55 10.41 -1.76
N THR A 183 15.64 11.26 -2.78
CA THR A 183 16.14 12.64 -2.64
C THR A 183 15.02 13.71 -2.65
N ALA A 184 13.76 13.28 -2.70
CA ALA A 184 12.64 14.20 -2.69
C ALA A 184 12.44 14.82 -1.30
N SER A 185 11.96 16.06 -1.25
CA SER A 185 11.44 16.64 -0.02
C SER A 185 10.02 16.11 0.19
N ALA A 186 9.87 15.09 1.02
CA ALA A 186 8.60 14.44 1.29
C ALA A 186 8.49 13.99 2.75
N GLU A 187 7.28 13.71 3.20
CA GLU A 187 6.97 13.23 4.54
C GLU A 187 7.60 11.84 4.79
N ASN A 188 8.02 11.60 6.03
CA ASN A 188 8.35 10.26 6.53
C ASN A 188 7.26 9.82 7.50
N VAL A 189 6.60 8.71 7.21
CA VAL A 189 5.62 8.09 8.10
C VAL A 189 6.20 6.86 8.77
N THR A 190 5.86 6.64 10.03
CA THR A 190 6.27 5.43 10.76
C THR A 190 5.04 4.58 11.00
N VAL A 191 5.04 3.35 10.48
CA VAL A 191 3.90 2.44 10.56
C VAL A 191 4.34 1.07 11.09
N ASP A 192 3.40 0.28 11.58
CA ASP A 192 3.67 -1.10 11.95
C ASP A 192 4.10 -1.90 10.72
N PHE A 193 5.11 -2.78 10.87
CA PHE A 193 5.67 -3.55 9.75
C PHE A 193 4.63 -4.44 9.08
N ILE A 194 3.78 -5.08 9.87
CA ILE A 194 2.70 -5.93 9.34
C ILE A 194 1.71 -5.09 8.52
N TYR A 195 1.30 -3.94 9.05
CA TYR A 195 0.44 -3.00 8.31
C TYR A 195 1.12 -2.51 7.02
N TYR A 196 2.42 -2.24 7.06
CA TYR A 196 3.19 -1.87 5.86
C TYR A 196 3.08 -2.95 4.77
N ILE A 197 3.29 -4.22 5.11
CA ILE A 197 3.19 -5.34 4.14
C ILE A 197 1.76 -5.50 3.63
N LYS A 198 0.74 -5.40 4.50
CA LYS A 198 -0.68 -5.44 4.09
C LYS A 198 -1.00 -4.33 3.09
N ASN A 199 -0.49 -3.13 3.35
CA ASN A 199 -0.67 -1.97 2.48
C ASN A 199 0.01 -2.16 1.12
N VAL A 200 1.27 -2.57 1.11
CA VAL A 200 2.03 -2.84 -0.12
C VAL A 200 1.35 -3.93 -0.94
N CYS A 201 0.96 -5.03 -0.33
CA CYS A 201 0.27 -6.12 -1.01
C CYS A 201 -1.03 -5.62 -1.67
N SER A 202 -1.84 -4.87 -0.91
CA SER A 202 -3.09 -4.27 -1.39
C SER A 202 -2.88 -3.19 -2.46
N SER A 203 -1.67 -2.66 -2.60
CA SER A 203 -1.32 -1.65 -3.61
C SER A 203 -0.76 -2.24 -4.90
N GLU A 204 -0.11 -3.39 -4.83
CA GLU A 204 0.71 -3.92 -5.92
C GLU A 204 0.08 -5.10 -6.66
N VAL A 205 -0.77 -5.90 -6.02
CA VAL A 205 -1.44 -7.04 -6.66
C VAL A 205 -2.94 -7.03 -6.35
N TYR A 206 -3.74 -7.63 -7.22
CA TYR A 206 -5.18 -7.64 -7.02
C TYR A 206 -5.59 -8.70 -6.00
N PRO A 207 -6.50 -8.37 -5.04
CA PRO A 207 -6.90 -9.29 -3.96
C PRO A 207 -7.62 -10.53 -4.47
N THR A 208 -8.19 -10.46 -5.64
CA THR A 208 -8.92 -11.54 -6.31
C THR A 208 -8.04 -12.65 -6.87
N TRP A 209 -6.70 -12.49 -6.84
CA TRP A 209 -5.76 -13.48 -7.36
C TRP A 209 -5.77 -14.76 -6.51
N PRO A 210 -5.40 -15.93 -7.09
CA PRO A 210 -5.27 -17.18 -6.35
C PRO A 210 -4.33 -17.02 -5.14
N ARG A 211 -4.61 -17.80 -4.09
CA ARG A 211 -3.84 -17.77 -2.83
C ARG A 211 -2.34 -17.94 -3.05
N GLU A 212 -1.94 -18.86 -3.90
CA GLU A 212 -0.54 -19.15 -4.19
C GLU A 212 0.16 -17.98 -4.89
N ALA A 213 -0.55 -17.31 -5.80
CA ALA A 213 -0.05 -16.11 -6.45
C ALA A 213 0.13 -14.96 -5.42
N LEU A 214 -0.84 -14.76 -4.54
CA LEU A 214 -0.73 -13.77 -3.47
C LEU A 214 0.42 -14.09 -2.52
N LEU A 215 0.58 -15.34 -2.07
CA LEU A 215 1.69 -15.76 -1.20
C LEU A 215 3.05 -15.55 -1.85
N ALA A 216 3.21 -15.88 -3.13
CA ALA A 216 4.46 -15.64 -3.84
C ALA A 216 4.85 -14.15 -3.84
N ASN A 217 3.86 -13.27 -4.08
CA ASN A 217 4.06 -11.82 -4.03
C ASN A 217 4.36 -11.33 -2.61
N ILE A 218 3.62 -11.79 -1.60
CA ILE A 218 3.85 -11.40 -0.19
C ILE A 218 5.26 -11.81 0.26
N HIS A 219 5.71 -13.02 -0.04
CA HIS A 219 7.08 -13.44 0.31
C HIS A 219 8.15 -12.58 -0.36
N ALA A 220 7.94 -12.18 -1.61
CA ALA A 220 8.85 -11.26 -2.29
C ALA A 220 8.85 -9.87 -1.64
N GLN A 221 7.67 -9.35 -1.30
CA GLN A 221 7.50 -8.04 -0.64
C GLN A 221 8.12 -8.02 0.76
N VAL A 222 7.86 -9.03 1.58
CA VAL A 222 8.47 -9.18 2.92
C VAL A 222 9.99 -9.23 2.80
N SER A 223 10.51 -10.03 1.86
CA SER A 223 11.96 -10.20 1.70
C SER A 223 12.66 -8.93 1.27
N LEU A 224 12.06 -8.15 0.35
CA LEU A 224 12.61 -6.85 -0.08
C LEU A 224 12.62 -5.86 1.08
N ALA A 225 11.50 -5.70 1.79
CA ALA A 225 11.40 -4.79 2.93
C ALA A 225 12.42 -5.15 4.03
N LEU A 226 12.52 -6.43 4.39
CA LEU A 226 13.49 -6.90 5.37
C LEU A 226 14.94 -6.74 4.91
N ASN A 227 15.21 -6.90 3.61
CA ASN A 227 16.55 -6.63 3.07
C ASN A 227 16.94 -5.15 3.26
N ARG A 228 16.00 -4.21 2.98
CA ARG A 228 16.23 -2.77 3.18
C ARG A 228 16.55 -2.43 4.65
N VAL A 229 15.79 -3.02 5.58
CA VAL A 229 16.00 -2.84 7.03
C VAL A 229 17.33 -3.50 7.46
N TYR A 230 17.56 -4.75 7.06
CA TYR A 230 18.73 -5.52 7.46
C TYR A 230 20.04 -4.90 6.98
N THR A 231 20.07 -4.38 5.76
CA THR A 231 21.27 -3.75 5.19
C THR A 231 21.43 -2.28 5.61
N GLU A 232 20.48 -1.74 6.37
CA GLU A 232 20.39 -0.30 6.66
C GLU A 232 20.59 0.56 5.39
N TRP A 233 19.96 0.11 4.28
CA TRP A 233 20.21 0.63 2.94
C TRP A 233 20.15 2.15 2.84
N TYR A 234 19.12 2.79 3.41
CA TYR A 234 18.98 4.24 3.43
C TYR A 234 19.69 4.89 4.62
N PRO A 235 19.60 4.39 5.86
CA PRO A 235 20.33 4.93 7.00
C PRO A 235 21.84 4.98 6.80
N SER A 236 22.44 3.96 6.16
CA SER A 236 23.88 3.94 5.85
C SER A 236 24.33 5.07 4.91
N LYS A 237 23.39 5.63 4.14
CA LYS A 237 23.59 6.79 3.24
C LYS A 237 23.22 8.13 3.88
N GLY A 238 22.86 8.13 5.17
CA GLY A 238 22.53 9.34 5.92
C GLY A 238 21.05 9.75 5.85
N TYR A 239 20.16 8.90 5.31
CA TYR A 239 18.72 9.15 5.29
C TYR A 239 18.06 8.74 6.60
N ASN A 240 16.98 9.43 6.97
CA ASN A 240 16.21 9.16 8.19
C ASN A 240 14.94 8.34 7.91
N TYR A 241 15.04 7.28 7.11
CA TYR A 241 13.95 6.35 6.82
C TYR A 241 14.54 5.00 6.39
N ASP A 242 13.70 3.96 6.37
CA ASP A 242 14.11 2.58 6.12
C ASP A 242 13.81 2.15 4.68
N ILE A 243 12.75 2.72 4.08
CA ILE A 243 12.27 2.38 2.74
C ILE A 243 11.51 3.56 2.12
N THR A 244 11.34 3.57 0.80
CA THR A 244 10.52 4.57 0.10
C THR A 244 9.20 3.97 -0.39
N ASN A 245 8.20 4.82 -0.67
CA ASN A 245 6.98 4.40 -1.34
C ASN A 245 7.07 4.46 -2.88
N SER A 246 8.24 4.68 -3.42
CA SER A 246 8.46 4.78 -4.86
C SER A 246 8.76 3.42 -5.46
N THR A 247 7.90 2.92 -6.34
CA THR A 247 8.09 1.65 -7.05
C THR A 247 9.29 1.62 -8.01
N ALA A 248 9.87 2.78 -8.29
CA ALA A 248 11.14 2.88 -9.03
C ALA A 248 12.34 2.50 -8.16
N PHE A 249 12.18 2.49 -6.84
CA PHE A 249 13.24 2.24 -5.87
C PHE A 249 12.91 1.08 -4.93
N ASP A 250 11.66 1.01 -4.46
CA ASP A 250 11.21 0.03 -3.49
C ASP A 250 9.78 -0.46 -3.79
N GLN A 251 8.78 -0.11 -2.99
CA GLN A 251 7.45 -0.73 -2.98
C GLN A 251 6.33 0.31 -2.96
N ALA A 252 5.16 -0.04 -3.50
CA ALA A 252 4.00 0.84 -3.53
C ALA A 252 3.30 0.89 -2.16
N PHE A 253 3.78 1.73 -1.26
CA PHE A 253 3.03 2.06 -0.05
C PHE A 253 2.14 3.29 -0.32
N VAL A 254 0.85 3.21 0.00
CA VAL A 254 -0.13 4.29 -0.17
C VAL A 254 -0.72 4.66 1.19
N LYS A 255 -0.43 5.87 1.68
CA LYS A 255 -0.98 6.37 2.95
C LYS A 255 -2.51 6.28 2.94
N ASN A 256 -3.10 5.82 4.03
CA ASN A 256 -4.55 5.77 4.28
C ASN A 256 -5.39 4.95 3.28
N ARG A 257 -4.78 4.04 2.51
CA ARG A 257 -5.55 3.18 1.61
C ARG A 257 -6.29 2.06 2.36
N ASN A 258 -7.38 1.59 1.75
CA ASN A 258 -8.07 0.37 2.19
C ASN A 258 -7.20 -0.89 2.00
N ILE A 259 -7.30 -1.80 2.95
CA ILE A 259 -6.64 -3.12 2.96
C ILE A 259 -7.69 -4.19 2.64
N TYR A 260 -7.33 -5.20 1.85
CA TYR A 260 -8.23 -6.32 1.56
C TYR A 260 -8.05 -7.42 2.59
N GLU A 261 -9.17 -7.91 3.14
CA GLU A 261 -9.15 -8.91 4.23
C GLU A 261 -8.47 -10.21 3.78
N SER A 262 -8.72 -10.68 2.55
CA SER A 262 -8.05 -11.85 1.99
C SER A 262 -6.52 -11.75 2.02
N MET A 263 -5.98 -10.57 1.71
CA MET A 263 -4.54 -10.30 1.79
C MET A 263 -4.07 -10.12 3.23
N SER A 264 -4.87 -9.47 4.06
CA SER A 264 -4.57 -9.25 5.49
C SER A 264 -4.31 -10.57 6.20
N VAL A 265 -5.19 -11.56 6.02
CA VAL A 265 -5.04 -12.91 6.57
C VAL A 265 -3.77 -13.59 6.09
N LEU A 266 -3.46 -13.52 4.79
CA LEU A 266 -2.24 -14.15 4.25
C LEU A 266 -0.96 -13.48 4.75
N VAL A 267 -0.95 -12.16 4.89
CA VAL A 267 0.20 -11.45 5.48
C VAL A 267 0.41 -11.87 6.93
N ASP A 268 -0.67 -11.99 7.74
CA ASP A 268 -0.57 -12.43 9.12
C ASP A 268 -0.01 -13.86 9.26
N GLU A 269 -0.26 -14.73 8.25
CA GLU A 269 0.31 -16.08 8.21
C GLU A 269 1.84 -16.08 7.94
N VAL A 270 2.35 -15.14 7.12
CA VAL A 270 3.71 -15.24 6.56
C VAL A 270 4.61 -14.01 6.75
N PHE A 271 4.18 -12.95 7.45
CA PHE A 271 4.96 -11.71 7.61
C PHE A 271 6.38 -11.92 8.18
N ASN A 272 6.62 -13.02 8.86
CA ASN A 272 7.89 -13.41 9.46
C ASN A 272 8.66 -14.45 8.65
N GLN A 273 8.19 -14.76 7.44
CA GLN A 273 8.83 -15.69 6.52
C GLN A 273 9.42 -14.91 5.35
N TYR A 274 10.70 -15.10 5.08
CA TYR A 274 11.39 -14.39 3.99
C TYR A 274 12.24 -15.33 3.15
N LEU A 275 12.49 -14.93 1.92
CA LEU A 275 13.37 -15.62 1.00
C LEU A 275 14.84 -15.36 1.36
N ARG A 276 15.66 -16.39 1.29
CA ARG A 276 17.11 -16.28 1.48
C ARG A 276 17.87 -17.19 0.52
N LYS A 277 19.09 -16.84 0.21
CA LYS A 277 19.98 -17.76 -0.51
C LYS A 277 20.41 -18.90 0.44
N ARG A 278 20.64 -20.09 -0.13
CA ARG A 278 21.14 -21.25 0.62
C ARG A 278 22.44 -20.86 1.34
N ASN A 279 22.55 -21.21 2.61
CA ASN A 279 23.68 -20.92 3.49
C ASN A 279 23.91 -19.45 3.86
N PHE A 280 22.97 -18.55 3.57
CA PHE A 280 22.99 -17.16 4.00
C PHE A 280 21.81 -16.90 4.93
N ALA A 281 22.00 -16.05 5.92
CA ALA A 281 20.90 -15.64 6.81
C ALA A 281 20.15 -14.42 6.28
N GLU A 282 20.82 -13.61 5.46
CA GLU A 282 20.31 -12.34 4.97
C GLU A 282 19.03 -12.49 4.17
N PRO A 283 18.03 -11.61 4.37
CA PRO A 283 16.89 -11.54 3.49
C PRO A 283 17.34 -11.28 2.04
N PHE A 284 16.86 -12.08 1.13
CA PHE A 284 17.16 -11.90 -0.29
C PHE A 284 16.54 -10.60 -0.80
N TYR A 285 17.32 -9.80 -1.52
CA TYR A 285 16.77 -8.70 -2.29
C TYR A 285 15.95 -9.27 -3.44
N SER A 286 14.66 -9.47 -3.17
CA SER A 286 13.70 -10.08 -4.10
C SER A 286 13.13 -9.03 -5.03
N GLU A 287 13.84 -8.77 -6.11
CA GLU A 287 13.36 -7.87 -7.17
C GLU A 287 12.12 -8.46 -7.85
N TYR A 288 11.13 -7.63 -8.09
CA TYR A 288 9.92 -8.02 -8.83
C TYR A 288 9.35 -6.84 -9.63
N CYS A 289 8.53 -7.14 -10.60
CA CYS A 289 7.84 -6.17 -11.44
C CYS A 289 6.54 -6.77 -11.98
N ASP A 290 5.70 -5.95 -12.62
CA ASP A 290 4.45 -6.42 -13.21
C ASP A 290 4.67 -7.50 -14.30
N GLY A 291 5.80 -7.46 -14.99
CA GLY A 291 6.15 -8.39 -16.08
C GLY A 291 5.48 -8.08 -17.41
N LYS A 292 4.81 -6.94 -17.53
CA LYS A 292 4.13 -6.45 -18.74
C LYS A 292 4.78 -5.17 -19.26
N ILE A 293 4.69 -4.11 -18.50
CA ILE A 293 5.27 -2.81 -18.86
C ILE A 293 6.69 -2.72 -18.29
N ALA A 294 6.86 -3.06 -17.02
CA ALA A 294 8.17 -3.19 -16.41
C ALA A 294 8.71 -4.62 -16.62
N GLN A 295 9.93 -4.72 -17.11
CA GLN A 295 10.67 -5.96 -17.20
C GLN A 295 11.84 -5.93 -16.23
N CYS A 296 12.01 -6.97 -15.44
CA CYS A 296 13.08 -7.11 -14.46
C CYS A 296 13.63 -8.54 -14.49
N PRO A 297 14.84 -8.82 -14.00
CA PRO A 297 15.35 -10.17 -13.89
C PRO A 297 14.64 -11.01 -12.81
N GLY A 298 13.91 -10.34 -11.89
CA GLY A 298 13.21 -10.95 -10.77
C GLY A 298 11.85 -11.55 -11.13
N MET A 299 11.00 -11.70 -10.10
CA MET A 299 9.66 -12.27 -10.22
C MET A 299 8.74 -11.37 -11.06
N LYS A 300 7.91 -12.00 -11.89
CA LYS A 300 6.86 -11.31 -12.65
C LYS A 300 5.54 -11.49 -11.92
N GLN A 301 4.92 -10.38 -11.46
CA GLN A 301 3.68 -10.45 -10.68
C GLN A 301 2.56 -11.15 -11.47
N TRP A 302 2.30 -10.73 -12.71
CA TRP A 302 1.32 -11.41 -13.57
C TRP A 302 1.69 -12.88 -13.85
N GLY A 303 2.97 -13.22 -13.89
CA GLY A 303 3.44 -14.60 -14.06
C GLY A 303 3.06 -15.53 -12.90
N THR A 304 2.78 -14.97 -11.71
CA THR A 304 2.37 -15.78 -10.55
C THR A 304 0.96 -16.36 -10.68
N LEU A 305 0.13 -15.85 -11.59
CA LEU A 305 -1.19 -16.43 -11.86
C LEU A 305 -1.14 -17.84 -12.46
N THR A 306 0.03 -18.29 -12.91
CA THR A 306 0.21 -19.64 -13.46
C THR A 306 0.75 -20.64 -12.43
N LEU A 307 0.92 -20.21 -11.18
CA LEU A 307 1.30 -21.09 -10.07
C LEU A 307 0.06 -21.86 -9.57
#